data_0f8ccc745e21643144805c8e962691d4
#
_entry.id   0f8ccc745e21643144805c8e962691d4
#
_cell.length_a   1.000
_cell.length_b   1.000
_cell.length_c   1.000
_cell.angle_alpha   90.00
_cell.angle_beta   90.00
_cell.angle_gamma   90.00
#
_symmetry.space_group_name_H-M   'P 1'
#
loop_
_entity.id
_entity.type
_entity.pdbx_description
1 polymer ?
#
loop_
_entity_poly.entity_id
_entity_poly.type
_entity_poly.pdbx_seq_one_letter_code
_entity_poly.pdbx_strand_id
1 'polypeptide(L)'
;MTSIFPKKENAWTLIGRALLAAVAFLLGLILAFSSAVFFIYAQMAITAHPKILEENEHPPKVDCIIVLGAQIYQNRTPSPMLQDRLDGAVWLFESGYSDRILVSGDHREDNYNEPRVMYRYLID
;
A
#
# COMPACT_ATOMS: atom_id res chain seq x y z
N MET A 1 36.08 58.68 -18.75
CA MET A 1 36.01 57.82 -19.96
C MET A 1 35.72 56.42 -19.46
N THR A 2 34.43 56.04 -19.34
CA THR A 2 33.97 54.73 -18.86
C THR A 2 34.04 53.74 -20.04
N SER A 3 34.77 52.63 -19.87
CA SER A 3 34.94 51.62 -20.92
C SER A 3 33.59 50.93 -21.22
N ILE A 4 33.14 51.13 -22.47
CA ILE A 4 31.85 50.60 -23.03
C ILE A 4 31.99 49.14 -23.48
N PHE A 5 33.10 48.46 -23.22
CA PHE A 5 33.27 47.08 -23.66
C PHE A 5 32.72 46.10 -22.61
N PRO A 6 31.79 45.22 -22.99
CA PRO A 6 31.32 44.18 -22.09
C PRO A 6 32.48 43.25 -21.73
N LYS A 7 32.69 43.01 -20.45
CA LYS A 7 33.72 42.09 -19.93
C LYS A 7 33.44 40.71 -20.51
N LYS A 8 34.35 40.18 -21.33
CA LYS A 8 34.24 38.86 -21.96
C LYS A 8 34.19 37.81 -20.84
N GLU A 9 33.02 37.20 -20.60
CA GLU A 9 32.89 36.13 -19.61
C GLU A 9 33.75 34.94 -20.07
N ASN A 10 34.54 34.39 -19.16
CA ASN A 10 35.40 33.25 -19.46
C ASN A 10 34.51 31.99 -19.62
N ALA A 11 34.82 31.12 -20.57
CA ALA A 11 34.08 29.90 -20.86
C ALA A 11 33.88 29.04 -19.61
N TRP A 12 34.84 29.03 -18.69
CA TRP A 12 34.79 28.31 -17.41
C TRP A 12 33.72 28.85 -16.48
N THR A 13 33.46 30.15 -16.46
CA THR A 13 32.40 30.74 -15.62
C THR A 13 31.01 30.39 -16.16
N LEU A 14 30.84 30.32 -17.45
CA LEU A 14 29.61 29.90 -18.12
C LEU A 14 29.30 28.42 -17.84
N ILE A 15 30.31 27.55 -17.96
CA ILE A 15 30.20 26.13 -17.67
C ILE A 15 29.82 25.92 -16.18
N GLY A 16 30.50 26.62 -15.26
CA GLY A 16 30.19 26.53 -13.83
C GLY A 16 28.74 26.95 -13.50
N ARG A 17 28.27 28.04 -14.11
CA ARG A 17 26.86 28.50 -13.93
C ARG A 17 25.86 27.51 -14.53
N ALA A 18 26.16 26.91 -15.70
CA ALA A 18 25.30 25.89 -16.28
C ALA A 18 25.21 24.61 -15.42
N LEU A 19 26.34 24.18 -14.88
CA LEU A 19 26.37 23.03 -13.94
C LEU A 19 25.57 23.31 -12.66
N LEU A 20 25.73 24.47 -12.05
CA LEU A 20 24.96 24.86 -10.88
C LEU A 20 23.45 24.92 -11.17
N ALA A 21 23.07 25.47 -12.33
CA ALA A 21 21.67 25.51 -12.75
C ALA A 21 21.11 24.09 -12.98
N ALA A 22 21.88 23.19 -13.58
CA ALA A 22 21.48 21.80 -13.77
C ALA A 22 21.30 21.06 -12.43
N VAL A 23 22.23 21.23 -11.50
CA VAL A 23 22.12 20.65 -10.15
C VAL A 23 20.91 21.20 -9.40
N ALA A 24 20.71 22.53 -9.43
CA ALA A 24 19.55 23.15 -8.80
C ALA A 24 18.22 22.66 -9.41
N PHE A 25 18.16 22.48 -10.72
CA PHE A 25 16.99 21.92 -11.40
C PHE A 25 16.72 20.47 -10.98
N LEU A 26 17.75 19.62 -10.92
CA LEU A 26 17.62 18.23 -10.47
C LEU A 26 17.15 18.14 -9.01
N LEU A 27 17.73 18.98 -8.13
CA LEU A 27 17.30 19.06 -6.74
C LEU A 27 15.83 19.50 -6.63
N GLY A 28 15.42 20.49 -7.45
CA GLY A 28 14.03 20.91 -7.54
C GLY A 28 13.07 19.79 -7.94
N LEU A 29 13.45 18.98 -8.94
CA LEU A 29 12.67 17.80 -9.35
C LEU A 29 12.55 16.75 -8.24
N ILE A 30 13.66 16.47 -7.55
CA ILE A 30 13.66 15.50 -6.44
C ILE A 30 12.74 15.98 -5.31
N LEU A 31 12.82 17.26 -4.93
CA LEU A 31 11.96 17.84 -3.92
C LEU A 31 10.49 17.84 -4.31
N ALA A 32 10.17 18.16 -5.58
CA ALA A 32 8.81 18.13 -6.09
C ALA A 32 8.25 16.70 -6.07
N PHE A 33 9.05 15.72 -6.49
CA PHE A 33 8.65 14.31 -6.45
C PHE A 33 8.43 13.83 -5.02
N SER A 34 9.37 14.12 -4.12
CA SER A 34 9.27 13.72 -2.71
C SER A 34 8.05 14.35 -2.03
N SER A 35 7.74 15.61 -2.33
CA SER A 35 6.56 16.28 -1.77
C SER A 35 5.26 15.67 -2.29
N ALA A 36 5.20 15.28 -3.56
CA ALA A 36 4.04 14.60 -4.15
C ALA A 36 3.81 13.23 -3.49
N VAL A 37 4.86 12.43 -3.33
CA VAL A 37 4.80 11.13 -2.65
C VAL A 37 4.34 11.30 -1.19
N PHE A 38 4.91 12.26 -0.48
CA PHE A 38 4.51 12.55 0.89
C PHE A 38 3.04 12.98 1.01
N PHE A 39 2.58 13.82 0.08
CA PHE A 39 1.18 14.24 0.04
C PHE A 39 0.22 13.07 -0.18
N ILE A 40 0.55 12.19 -1.15
CA ILE A 40 -0.26 10.98 -1.41
C ILE A 40 -0.28 10.08 -0.17
N TYR A 41 0.87 9.85 0.45
CA TYR A 41 0.96 9.05 1.66
C TYR A 41 0.12 9.64 2.81
N ALA A 42 0.21 10.96 3.03
CA ALA A 42 -0.57 11.65 4.05
C ALA A 42 -2.08 11.53 3.80
N GLN A 43 -2.52 11.70 2.55
CA GLN A 43 -3.92 11.52 2.16
C GLN A 43 -4.40 10.08 2.40
N MET A 44 -3.58 9.09 2.04
CA MET A 44 -3.91 7.68 2.30
C MET A 44 -4.01 7.40 3.81
N ALA A 45 -3.06 7.87 4.60
CA ALA A 45 -3.06 7.69 6.05
C ALA A 45 -4.31 8.31 6.70
N ILE A 46 -4.64 9.55 6.37
CA ILE A 46 -5.83 10.24 6.91
C ILE A 46 -7.12 9.51 6.52
N THR A 47 -7.19 8.97 5.29
CA THR A 47 -8.40 8.32 4.79
C THR A 47 -8.54 6.88 5.29
N ALA A 48 -7.43 6.16 5.46
CA ALA A 48 -7.44 4.75 5.85
C ALA A 48 -7.52 4.55 7.37
N HIS A 49 -6.81 5.38 8.15
CA HIS A 49 -6.72 5.21 9.60
C HIS A 49 -8.08 5.07 10.32
N PRO A 50 -9.09 5.91 10.05
CA PRO A 50 -10.40 5.77 10.71
C PRO A 50 -11.21 4.55 10.25
N LYS A 51 -10.73 3.79 9.25
CA LYS A 51 -11.37 2.56 8.75
C LYS A 51 -10.67 1.30 9.21
N ILE A 52 -9.53 1.43 9.87
CA ILE A 52 -8.81 0.33 10.50
C ILE A 52 -9.29 0.26 11.94
N LEU A 53 -9.99 -0.81 12.28
CA LEU A 53 -10.46 -1.05 13.64
C LEU A 53 -9.32 -1.60 14.49
N GLU A 54 -9.20 -1.13 15.71
CA GLU A 54 -8.31 -1.71 16.71
C GLU A 54 -8.94 -2.96 17.32
N GLU A 55 -8.10 -3.82 17.92
CA GLU A 55 -8.51 -5.13 18.46
C GLU A 55 -9.67 -5.06 19.49
N ASN A 56 -9.85 -3.91 20.14
CA ASN A 56 -10.91 -3.68 21.13
C ASN A 56 -12.11 -2.90 20.59
N GLU A 57 -12.10 -2.53 19.33
CA GLU A 57 -13.20 -1.79 18.70
C GLU A 57 -14.21 -2.75 18.07
N HIS A 58 -15.49 -2.49 18.31
CA HIS A 58 -16.56 -3.24 17.69
C HIS A 58 -16.92 -2.63 16.33
N PRO A 59 -16.77 -3.37 15.22
CA PRO A 59 -17.17 -2.88 13.91
C PRO A 59 -18.68 -2.64 13.83
N PRO A 60 -19.15 -1.73 12.98
CA PRO A 60 -20.55 -1.65 12.63
C PRO A 60 -21.01 -2.93 11.92
N LYS A 61 -22.31 -3.23 11.94
CA LYS A 61 -22.87 -4.30 11.09
C LYS A 61 -22.60 -4.00 9.62
N VAL A 62 -22.16 -5.03 8.90
CA VAL A 62 -21.78 -4.96 7.49
C VAL A 62 -22.54 -6.01 6.68
N ASP A 63 -22.67 -5.79 5.39
CA ASP A 63 -23.36 -6.72 4.49
C ASP A 63 -22.59 -8.02 4.25
N CYS A 64 -21.26 -7.97 4.34
CA CYS A 64 -20.40 -9.11 4.06
C CYS A 64 -19.02 -8.93 4.72
N ILE A 65 -18.46 -10.01 5.27
CA ILE A 65 -17.07 -10.11 5.71
C ILE A 65 -16.25 -10.66 4.54
N ILE A 66 -15.21 -9.95 4.11
CA ILE A 66 -14.33 -10.40 3.04
C ILE A 66 -13.01 -10.87 3.63
N VAL A 67 -12.68 -12.15 3.43
CA VAL A 67 -11.40 -12.73 3.86
C VAL A 67 -10.46 -12.84 2.68
N LEU A 68 -9.33 -12.15 2.75
CA LEU A 68 -8.30 -12.19 1.71
C LEU A 68 -7.31 -13.33 1.97
N GLY A 69 -6.95 -14.06 0.93
CA GLY A 69 -5.93 -15.11 0.98
C GLY A 69 -4.57 -14.59 1.44
N ALA A 70 -3.78 -15.49 2.03
CA ALA A 70 -2.44 -15.18 2.52
C ALA A 70 -1.47 -16.36 2.38
N GLN A 71 -1.77 -17.35 1.61
CA GLN A 71 -1.00 -18.55 1.35
C GLN A 71 -1.55 -19.81 2.02
N ILE A 72 -1.47 -20.92 1.30
CA ILE A 72 -1.69 -22.27 1.79
C ILE A 72 -0.42 -23.12 1.59
N TYR A 73 -0.24 -24.14 2.43
CA TYR A 73 0.83 -25.10 2.28
C TYR A 73 0.50 -26.20 1.26
N GLN A 74 1.52 -26.96 0.83
CA GLN A 74 1.34 -28.08 -0.13
C GLN A 74 0.39 -29.17 0.39
N ASN A 75 0.31 -29.35 1.71
CA ASN A 75 -0.65 -30.26 2.35
C ASN A 75 -2.08 -29.70 2.42
N ARG A 76 -2.35 -28.56 1.77
CA ARG A 76 -3.64 -27.89 1.72
C ARG A 76 -4.15 -27.41 3.09
N THR A 77 -3.23 -27.03 3.97
CA THR A 77 -3.57 -26.32 5.21
C THR A 77 -3.30 -24.83 5.09
N PRO A 78 -4.06 -23.97 5.76
CA PRO A 78 -3.79 -22.54 5.81
C PRO A 78 -2.42 -22.25 6.41
N SER A 79 -1.75 -21.19 5.94
CA SER A 79 -0.62 -20.61 6.67
C SER A 79 -1.11 -19.98 7.99
N PRO A 80 -0.24 -19.77 8.99
CA PRO A 80 -0.64 -19.11 10.24
C PRO A 80 -1.33 -17.76 10.01
N MET A 81 -0.81 -16.95 9.08
CA MET A 81 -1.41 -15.66 8.72
C MET A 81 -2.80 -15.82 8.10
N LEU A 82 -3.03 -16.85 7.30
CA LEU A 82 -4.34 -17.14 6.72
C LEU A 82 -5.30 -17.64 7.80
N GLN A 83 -4.80 -18.47 8.71
CA GLN A 83 -5.58 -18.98 9.83
C GLN A 83 -6.06 -17.85 10.73
N ASP A 84 -5.19 -16.94 11.16
CA ASP A 84 -5.56 -15.77 11.96
C ASP A 84 -6.67 -14.93 11.30
N ARG A 85 -6.64 -14.79 9.96
CA ARG A 85 -7.70 -14.08 9.21
C ARG A 85 -9.01 -14.84 9.21
N LEU A 86 -8.97 -16.16 9.08
CA LEU A 86 -10.15 -17.02 9.10
C LEU A 86 -10.78 -17.04 10.48
N ASP A 87 -9.98 -17.18 11.54
CA ASP A 87 -10.43 -17.14 12.92
C ASP A 87 -11.10 -15.80 13.26
N GLY A 88 -10.50 -14.70 12.82
CA GLY A 88 -11.10 -13.37 12.94
C GLY A 88 -12.45 -13.24 12.19
N ALA A 89 -12.56 -13.84 11.01
CA ALA A 89 -13.81 -13.84 10.24
C ALA A 89 -14.91 -14.67 10.92
N VAL A 90 -14.56 -15.84 11.49
CA VAL A 90 -15.48 -16.67 12.28
C VAL A 90 -15.97 -15.89 13.48
N TRP A 91 -15.08 -15.26 14.23
CA TRP A 91 -15.44 -14.44 15.38
C TRP A 91 -16.42 -13.30 15.02
N LEU A 92 -16.16 -12.59 13.94
CA LEU A 92 -17.04 -11.52 13.43
C LEU A 92 -18.42 -12.07 13.03
N PHE A 93 -18.45 -13.23 12.38
CA PHE A 93 -19.67 -13.89 11.94
C PHE A 93 -20.51 -14.36 13.14
N GLU A 94 -19.91 -15.06 14.10
CA GLU A 94 -20.58 -15.55 15.31
C GLU A 94 -21.05 -14.41 16.21
N SER A 95 -20.31 -13.30 16.22
CA SER A 95 -20.71 -12.07 16.94
C SER A 95 -21.86 -11.30 16.26
N GLY A 96 -22.32 -11.75 15.08
CA GLY A 96 -23.48 -11.18 14.38
C GLY A 96 -23.20 -9.86 13.66
N TYR A 97 -21.95 -9.58 13.30
CA TYR A 97 -21.60 -8.38 12.51
C TYR A 97 -21.95 -8.54 11.03
N SER A 98 -22.03 -9.76 10.53
CA SER A 98 -22.56 -10.11 9.21
C SER A 98 -23.11 -11.53 9.20
N ASP A 99 -24.01 -11.80 8.26
CA ASP A 99 -24.54 -13.15 7.97
C ASP A 99 -23.86 -13.81 6.77
N ARG A 100 -22.79 -13.19 6.23
CA ARG A 100 -22.09 -13.64 5.03
C ARG A 100 -20.59 -13.48 5.16
N ILE A 101 -19.87 -14.54 4.74
CA ILE A 101 -18.42 -14.51 4.57
C ILE A 101 -18.10 -14.80 3.10
N LEU A 102 -17.30 -13.93 2.47
CA LEU A 102 -16.76 -14.10 1.14
C LEU A 102 -15.25 -14.36 1.24
N VAL A 103 -14.79 -15.43 0.64
CA VAL A 103 -13.37 -15.77 0.57
C VAL A 103 -12.80 -15.39 -0.79
N SER A 104 -11.63 -14.74 -0.80
CA SER A 104 -10.90 -14.34 -2.00
C SER A 104 -9.43 -14.71 -1.87
N GLY A 105 -8.91 -15.46 -2.83
CA GLY A 105 -7.53 -15.93 -2.81
C GLY A 105 -7.05 -16.42 -4.17
N ASP A 106 -5.82 -16.90 -4.23
CA ASP A 106 -5.18 -17.36 -5.46
C ASP A 106 -5.68 -18.77 -5.88
N HIS A 107 -5.95 -18.90 -7.17
CA HIS A 107 -6.32 -20.18 -7.81
C HIS A 107 -5.73 -20.22 -9.23
N ARG A 108 -4.41 -20.10 -9.34
CA ARG A 108 -3.73 -20.13 -10.65
C ARG A 108 -3.35 -21.54 -11.10
N GLU A 109 -3.29 -22.49 -10.17
CA GLU A 109 -2.91 -23.87 -10.43
C GLU A 109 -3.95 -24.82 -9.82
N ASP A 110 -4.20 -25.97 -10.45
CA ASP A 110 -5.20 -26.96 -10.01
C ASP A 110 -4.91 -27.54 -8.61
N ASN A 111 -3.62 -27.60 -8.24
CA ASN A 111 -3.17 -28.10 -6.94
C ASN A 111 -3.06 -26.98 -5.88
N TYR A 112 -3.21 -25.71 -6.28
CA TYR A 112 -3.15 -24.54 -5.39
C TYR A 112 -4.45 -23.73 -5.48
N ASN A 113 -5.34 -23.93 -4.52
CA ASN A 113 -6.66 -23.29 -4.48
C ASN A 113 -6.94 -22.78 -3.06
N GLU A 114 -6.53 -21.54 -2.79
CA GLU A 114 -6.77 -20.90 -1.48
C GLU A 114 -8.26 -20.80 -1.13
N PRO A 115 -9.15 -20.29 -2.01
CA PRO A 115 -10.57 -20.18 -1.69
C PRO A 115 -11.20 -21.49 -1.25
N ARG A 116 -10.80 -22.61 -1.85
CA ARG A 116 -11.33 -23.93 -1.47
C ARG A 116 -10.86 -24.37 -0.09
N VAL A 117 -9.61 -24.06 0.27
CA VAL A 117 -9.07 -24.36 1.61
C VAL A 117 -9.75 -23.48 2.65
N MET A 118 -9.89 -22.18 2.37
CA MET A 118 -10.58 -21.22 3.24
C MET A 118 -12.04 -21.63 3.47
N TYR A 119 -12.76 -21.98 2.42
CA TYR A 119 -14.13 -22.45 2.53
C TYR A 119 -14.26 -23.69 3.42
N ARG A 120 -13.39 -24.68 3.27
CA ARG A 120 -13.40 -25.88 4.12
C ARG A 120 -13.15 -25.52 5.58
N TYR A 121 -12.19 -24.66 5.84
CA TYR A 121 -11.89 -24.20 7.20
C TYR A 121 -13.09 -23.54 7.89
N LEU A 122 -13.90 -22.82 7.14
CA LEU A 122 -15.06 -22.09 7.68
C LEU A 122 -16.30 -22.97 7.92
N ILE A 123 -16.37 -24.17 7.31
CA ILE A 123 -17.54 -25.08 7.45
C ILE A 123 -17.28 -26.28 8.37
N ASP A 124 -16.01 -26.56 8.72
CA ASP A 124 -15.61 -27.64 9.65
C ASP A 124 -15.70 -27.14 11.09
#